data_ff5eb400342d41f3903addde50c27555
#
_entry.id   ff5eb400342d41f3903addde50c27555
#
_cell.length_a   1.000
_cell.length_b   1.000
_cell.length_c   1.000
_cell.angle_alpha   90.00
_cell.angle_beta   90.00
_cell.angle_gamma   90.00
#
_symmetry.space_group_name_H-M   'P 1'
#
loop_
_entity.id
_entity.type
_entity.pdbx_description
1 polymer ?
#
loop_
_entity_poly.entity_id
_entity_poly.type
_entity_poly.pdbx_seq_one_letter_code
_entity_poly.pdbx_strand_id
1 'polypeptide(L)'
;AITCEHGKSRTVNSYSLDHSVATIWEANQAKAAGTTIFSVALQAGTDGENTLKSCATDAAKGYFAIGQNDNVETKLTAAFEAIAGSIAIAAKNGTVIDPMSDYVSLNFEGTPTVTSDETAYNDGRADVYLSQGTVTRNEQTLSWDVGNINEGTPAVMKYRVTLRGDVGKGQTYPTNKTTTFTYTDYQDESATKDFPIPQVTLNGGTIRKHFYLVNDQGQPINRDGVV
;
A
#
# COMPACT_ATOMS: atom_id res chain seq x y z
N ALA A 1 10.40 -16.97 36.76
CA ALA A 1 10.45 -15.87 35.80
C ALA A 1 11.13 -14.68 36.45
N ILE A 2 12.24 -14.20 35.87
CA ILE A 2 12.95 -13.01 36.36
C ILE A 2 12.36 -11.85 35.60
N THR A 3 11.64 -10.95 36.29
CA THR A 3 11.13 -9.73 35.74
C THR A 3 12.14 -8.60 35.99
N CYS A 4 12.73 -8.03 34.95
CA CYS A 4 13.53 -6.80 35.05
C CYS A 4 12.63 -5.61 34.94
N GLU A 5 12.47 -4.81 35.98
CA GLU A 5 11.89 -3.50 35.93
C GLU A 5 12.91 -2.48 35.38
N HIS A 6 12.47 -1.58 34.53
CA HIS A 6 13.28 -0.53 33.90
C HIS A 6 14.28 0.13 34.86
N GLY A 7 15.55 0.04 34.53
CA GLY A 7 16.63 0.78 35.17
C GLY A 7 17.04 0.36 36.59
N LYS A 8 16.57 -0.76 37.11
CA LYS A 8 17.01 -1.26 38.45
C LYS A 8 17.70 -2.59 38.33
N SER A 9 18.99 -2.60 38.62
CA SER A 9 19.72 -3.84 38.89
C SER A 9 19.23 -4.40 40.22
N ARG A 10 18.67 -5.60 40.25
CA ARG A 10 18.42 -6.36 41.49
C ARG A 10 19.40 -7.51 41.59
N THR A 11 20.21 -7.51 42.63
CA THR A 11 20.95 -8.68 43.02
C THR A 11 20.03 -9.61 43.81
N VAL A 12 19.71 -10.75 43.27
CA VAL A 12 19.01 -11.82 43.99
C VAL A 12 19.98 -12.93 44.22
N ASN A 13 20.34 -13.16 45.49
CA ASN A 13 21.22 -14.24 45.95
C ASN A 13 22.60 -14.30 45.25
N SER A 14 23.37 -13.21 45.25
CA SER A 14 24.74 -13.15 44.71
C SER A 14 24.94 -13.55 43.24
N TYR A 15 23.88 -13.67 42.44
CA TYR A 15 24.03 -13.89 41.01
C TYR A 15 24.05 -12.53 40.30
N SER A 16 25.13 -12.28 39.60
CA SER A 16 25.21 -11.16 38.63
C SER A 16 24.29 -11.49 37.44
N LEU A 17 23.27 -10.67 37.18
CA LEU A 17 22.52 -10.76 35.95
C LEU A 17 23.39 -10.25 34.79
N ASP A 18 23.57 -11.08 33.79
CA ASP A 18 24.24 -10.67 32.57
C ASP A 18 23.36 -9.59 31.86
N HIS A 19 23.92 -8.38 31.74
CA HIS A 19 23.24 -7.27 31.08
C HIS A 19 22.86 -7.59 29.63
N SER A 20 23.60 -8.45 28.95
CA SER A 20 23.33 -8.89 27.60
C SER A 20 21.98 -9.62 27.50
N VAL A 21 21.67 -10.48 28.46
CA VAL A 21 20.41 -11.23 28.53
C VAL A 21 19.22 -10.27 28.68
N ALA A 22 19.33 -9.27 29.55
CA ALA A 22 18.28 -8.27 29.74
C ALA A 22 18.08 -7.43 28.50
N THR A 23 19.17 -6.98 27.86
CA THR A 23 19.11 -6.19 26.62
C THR A 23 18.45 -6.96 25.47
N ILE A 24 18.82 -8.22 25.27
CA ILE A 24 18.22 -9.07 24.23
C ILE A 24 16.74 -9.32 24.53
N TRP A 25 16.37 -9.51 25.81
CA TRP A 25 14.98 -9.71 26.18
C TRP A 25 14.12 -8.49 25.84
N GLU A 26 14.57 -7.26 26.19
CA GLU A 26 13.86 -6.01 25.85
C GLU A 26 13.76 -5.80 24.33
N ALA A 27 14.85 -6.07 23.60
CA ALA A 27 14.85 -6.03 22.15
C ALA A 27 13.81 -6.98 21.55
N ASN A 28 13.69 -8.20 22.10
CA ASN A 28 12.70 -9.17 21.65
C ASN A 28 11.26 -8.72 21.95
N GLN A 29 11.01 -8.04 23.08
CA GLN A 29 9.70 -7.45 23.36
C GLN A 29 9.35 -6.35 22.34
N ALA A 30 10.30 -5.46 22.03
CA ALA A 30 10.11 -4.41 21.02
C ALA A 30 9.85 -5.02 19.63
N LYS A 31 10.59 -6.06 19.23
CA LYS A 31 10.37 -6.81 17.98
C LYS A 31 8.99 -7.44 17.94
N ALA A 32 8.55 -8.06 19.03
CA ALA A 32 7.22 -8.66 19.13
C ALA A 32 6.08 -7.62 19.04
N ALA A 33 6.36 -6.37 19.42
CA ALA A 33 5.45 -5.22 19.26
C ALA A 33 5.52 -4.58 17.86
N GLY A 34 6.27 -5.16 16.91
CA GLY A 34 6.38 -4.68 15.52
C GLY A 34 7.50 -3.65 15.29
N THR A 35 8.39 -3.43 16.27
CA THR A 35 9.52 -2.49 16.09
C THR A 35 10.66 -3.18 15.32
N THR A 36 11.14 -2.52 14.27
CA THR A 36 12.37 -2.94 13.57
C THR A 36 13.60 -2.37 14.30
N ILE A 37 14.56 -3.22 14.62
CA ILE A 37 15.80 -2.86 15.30
C ILE A 37 16.99 -3.12 14.37
N PHE A 38 17.75 -2.07 14.09
CA PHE A 38 19.06 -2.14 13.47
C PHE A 38 20.13 -1.98 14.55
N SER A 39 21.22 -2.73 14.42
CA SER A 39 22.32 -2.73 15.39
C SER A 39 23.64 -2.49 14.69
N VAL A 40 24.45 -1.57 15.24
CA VAL A 40 25.81 -1.31 14.77
C VAL A 40 26.79 -1.59 15.88
N ALA A 41 27.64 -2.60 15.67
CA ALA A 41 28.73 -2.95 16.60
C ALA A 41 30.00 -2.20 16.19
N LEU A 42 30.32 -1.12 16.88
CA LEU A 42 31.53 -0.33 16.63
C LEU A 42 32.66 -0.80 17.52
N GLN A 43 33.63 -1.51 16.96
CA GLN A 43 34.81 -2.03 17.65
C GLN A 43 34.47 -2.78 18.97
N ALA A 44 33.32 -3.43 18.98
CA ALA A 44 32.85 -4.17 20.11
C ALA A 44 33.65 -5.51 20.22
N GLY A 45 33.85 -5.98 21.45
CA GLY A 45 34.35 -7.33 21.66
C GLY A 45 33.29 -8.37 21.34
N THR A 46 33.70 -9.65 21.27
CA THR A 46 32.86 -10.79 20.86
C THR A 46 31.51 -10.85 21.58
N ASP A 47 31.47 -10.60 22.90
CA ASP A 47 30.21 -10.63 23.66
C ASP A 47 29.30 -9.48 23.32
N GLY A 48 29.85 -8.28 23.07
CA GLY A 48 29.11 -7.11 22.63
C GLY A 48 28.56 -7.31 21.21
N GLU A 49 29.34 -7.86 20.29
CA GLU A 49 28.89 -8.20 18.92
C GLU A 49 27.77 -9.22 18.95
N ASN A 50 27.89 -10.30 19.74
CA ASN A 50 26.84 -11.30 19.86
C ASN A 50 25.54 -10.73 20.46
N THR A 51 25.66 -9.84 21.43
CA THR A 51 24.51 -9.14 22.03
C THR A 51 23.81 -8.28 21.00
N LEU A 52 24.55 -7.41 20.31
CA LEU A 52 23.99 -6.50 19.30
C LEU A 52 23.40 -7.26 18.10
N LYS A 53 24.06 -8.34 17.66
CA LYS A 53 23.53 -9.21 16.62
C LYS A 53 22.21 -9.86 17.02
N SER A 54 22.07 -10.26 18.29
CA SER A 54 20.81 -10.83 18.81
C SER A 54 19.72 -9.79 19.00
N CYS A 55 20.06 -8.52 19.20
CA CYS A 55 19.11 -7.41 19.28
C CYS A 55 18.53 -7.03 17.92
N ALA A 56 19.29 -7.15 16.82
CA ALA A 56 18.79 -6.82 15.49
C ALA A 56 17.54 -7.66 15.13
N THR A 57 16.60 -7.07 14.41
CA THR A 57 15.42 -7.79 13.93
C THR A 57 15.80 -8.87 12.93
N ASP A 58 16.71 -8.54 12.01
CA ASP A 58 17.34 -9.48 11.08
C ASP A 58 18.86 -9.40 11.26
N ALA A 59 19.47 -10.49 11.70
CA ALA A 59 20.91 -10.54 11.94
C ALA A 59 21.75 -10.46 10.65
N ALA A 60 21.17 -10.80 9.50
CA ALA A 60 21.88 -10.75 8.21
C ALA A 60 21.80 -9.38 7.54
N LYS A 61 20.70 -8.64 7.74
CA LYS A 61 20.41 -7.39 7.05
C LYS A 61 20.40 -6.17 7.98
N GLY A 62 20.15 -6.36 9.25
CA GLY A 62 20.01 -5.30 10.24
C GLY A 62 21.15 -5.23 11.27
N TYR A 63 22.15 -6.09 11.18
CA TYR A 63 23.34 -6.06 12.04
C TYR A 63 24.58 -5.69 11.23
N PHE A 64 25.31 -4.67 11.68
CA PHE A 64 26.52 -4.15 11.04
C PHE A 64 27.68 -4.19 12.02
N ALA A 65 28.73 -4.96 11.68
CA ALA A 65 29.96 -5.01 12.47
C ALA A 65 31.05 -4.10 11.86
N ILE A 66 31.70 -3.32 12.71
CA ILE A 66 32.82 -2.46 12.38
C ILE A 66 33.97 -2.84 13.29
N GLY A 67 34.92 -3.61 12.77
CA GLY A 67 36.06 -4.12 13.53
C GLY A 67 37.15 -3.07 13.79
N GLN A 68 38.12 -3.45 14.63
CA GLN A 68 39.22 -2.53 15.00
C GLN A 68 40.14 -2.14 13.84
N ASN A 69 40.23 -2.98 12.80
CA ASN A 69 41.05 -2.74 11.62
C ASN A 69 40.27 -2.15 10.44
N ASP A 70 38.97 -1.92 10.59
CA ASP A 70 38.13 -1.32 9.55
C ASP A 70 38.32 0.21 9.49
N ASN A 71 38.11 0.76 8.30
CA ASN A 71 37.92 2.21 8.18
C ASN A 71 36.52 2.53 8.72
N VAL A 72 36.48 3.12 9.92
CA VAL A 72 35.24 3.40 10.66
C VAL A 72 34.30 4.28 9.86
N GLU A 73 34.83 5.36 9.25
CA GLU A 73 34.01 6.31 8.47
C GLU A 73 33.31 5.60 7.29
N THR A 74 34.10 4.85 6.51
CA THR A 74 33.54 4.14 5.34
C THR A 74 32.48 3.09 5.74
N LYS A 75 32.78 2.29 6.77
CA LYS A 75 31.88 1.23 7.24
C LYS A 75 30.63 1.77 7.91
N LEU A 76 30.77 2.85 8.69
CA LEU A 76 29.63 3.49 9.36
C LEU A 76 28.73 4.17 8.33
N THR A 77 29.30 4.86 7.35
CA THR A 77 28.54 5.45 6.23
C THR A 77 27.76 4.36 5.48
N ALA A 78 28.42 3.24 5.12
CA ALA A 78 27.75 2.14 4.44
C ALA A 78 26.62 1.51 5.27
N ALA A 79 26.80 1.38 6.60
CA ALA A 79 25.76 0.89 7.48
C ALA A 79 24.55 1.82 7.51
N PHE A 80 24.76 3.14 7.63
CA PHE A 80 23.66 4.11 7.60
C PHE A 80 22.98 4.21 6.24
N GLU A 81 23.71 4.10 5.13
CA GLU A 81 23.13 4.05 3.79
C GLU A 81 22.25 2.81 3.60
N ALA A 82 22.69 1.64 4.10
CA ALA A 82 21.90 0.41 4.06
C ALA A 82 20.63 0.52 4.93
N ILE A 83 20.73 1.10 6.13
CA ILE A 83 19.58 1.36 7.01
C ILE A 83 18.61 2.33 6.35
N ALA A 84 19.10 3.47 5.85
CA ALA A 84 18.28 4.46 5.17
C ALA A 84 17.59 3.87 3.93
N GLY A 85 18.31 3.08 3.13
CA GLY A 85 17.77 2.39 1.96
C GLY A 85 16.66 1.39 2.31
N SER A 86 16.78 0.68 3.45
CA SER A 86 15.73 -0.25 3.88
C SER A 86 14.48 0.46 4.45
N ILE A 87 14.64 1.64 5.05
CA ILE A 87 13.54 2.45 5.55
C ILE A 87 12.83 3.19 4.42
N ALA A 88 13.58 3.65 3.40
CA ALA A 88 13.03 4.44 2.30
C ALA A 88 12.05 3.68 1.40
N ILE A 89 12.11 2.34 1.38
CA ILE A 89 11.24 1.50 0.54
C ILE A 89 10.19 0.85 1.42
N ALA A 90 8.94 1.32 1.32
CA ALA A 90 7.81 0.76 2.07
C ALA A 90 7.38 -0.61 1.54
N ALA A 91 7.51 -0.86 0.23
CA ALA A 91 7.24 -2.14 -0.40
C ALA A 91 8.11 -2.30 -1.68
N LYS A 92 8.64 -3.51 -1.90
CA LYS A 92 9.42 -3.85 -3.09
C LYS A 92 8.59 -4.75 -4.01
N ASN A 93 8.80 -4.63 -5.31
CA ASN A 93 8.19 -5.51 -6.32
C ASN A 93 6.67 -5.63 -6.15
N GLY A 94 6.00 -4.51 -5.88
CA GLY A 94 4.57 -4.48 -5.64
C GLY A 94 3.76 -4.82 -6.89
N THR A 95 2.77 -5.70 -6.74
CA THR A 95 1.82 -6.05 -7.80
C THR A 95 0.40 -5.98 -7.25
N VAL A 96 -0.50 -5.32 -7.96
CA VAL A 96 -1.92 -5.25 -7.65
C VAL A 96 -2.70 -6.05 -8.68
N ILE A 97 -3.56 -6.95 -8.22
CA ILE A 97 -4.57 -7.63 -9.03
C ILE A 97 -5.94 -7.08 -8.67
N ASP A 98 -6.58 -6.44 -9.62
CA ASP A 98 -7.81 -5.68 -9.43
C ASP A 98 -8.93 -6.17 -10.36
N PRO A 99 -9.69 -7.20 -9.97
CA PRO A 99 -10.80 -7.73 -10.75
C PRO A 99 -12.07 -6.91 -10.53
N MET A 100 -12.73 -6.50 -11.62
CA MET A 100 -14.02 -5.83 -11.55
C MET A 100 -15.09 -6.77 -11.01
N SER A 101 -16.10 -6.19 -10.36
CA SER A 101 -17.29 -6.92 -9.96
C SER A 101 -18.17 -7.24 -11.17
N ASP A 102 -19.19 -8.08 -10.95
CA ASP A 102 -20.15 -8.45 -12.01
C ASP A 102 -21.11 -7.30 -12.35
N TYR A 103 -21.09 -6.20 -11.58
CA TYR A 103 -21.98 -5.05 -11.74
C TYR A 103 -21.38 -3.88 -12.54
N VAL A 104 -20.08 -3.93 -12.82
CA VAL A 104 -19.39 -2.88 -13.58
C VAL A 104 -18.61 -3.45 -14.75
N SER A 105 -18.27 -2.59 -15.68
CA SER A 105 -17.35 -2.88 -16.79
C SER A 105 -16.30 -1.79 -16.88
N LEU A 106 -15.07 -2.14 -17.26
CA LEU A 106 -14.04 -1.19 -17.66
C LEU A 106 -14.51 -0.42 -18.90
N ASN A 107 -14.27 0.90 -18.95
CA ASN A 107 -14.72 1.77 -20.05
C ASN A 107 -13.88 1.69 -21.32
N PHE A 108 -12.99 0.72 -21.42
CA PHE A 108 -12.11 0.50 -22.56
C PHE A 108 -11.99 -0.98 -22.87
N GLU A 109 -11.61 -1.28 -24.10
CA GLU A 109 -11.38 -2.64 -24.59
C GLU A 109 -9.91 -2.80 -25.03
N GLY A 110 -9.41 -4.03 -25.01
CA GLY A 110 -8.03 -4.34 -25.40
C GLY A 110 -6.99 -3.81 -24.42
N THR A 111 -5.85 -3.39 -24.94
CA THR A 111 -4.75 -2.81 -24.16
C THR A 111 -5.11 -1.37 -23.79
N PRO A 112 -5.07 -0.98 -22.49
CA PRO A 112 -5.38 0.37 -22.08
C PRO A 112 -4.36 1.39 -22.61
N THR A 113 -4.83 2.57 -22.99
CA THR A 113 -3.97 3.74 -23.14
C THR A 113 -3.63 4.30 -21.76
N VAL A 114 -2.33 4.37 -21.45
CA VAL A 114 -1.83 4.75 -20.13
C VAL A 114 -1.15 6.10 -20.18
N THR A 115 -1.34 6.90 -19.14
CA THR A 115 -0.66 8.20 -18.98
C THR A 115 -0.21 8.41 -17.53
N SER A 116 0.87 9.17 -17.34
CA SER A 116 1.27 9.76 -16.06
C SER A 116 0.84 11.22 -15.91
N ASP A 117 0.17 11.78 -16.93
CA ASP A 117 -0.42 13.12 -16.90
C ASP A 117 -1.88 13.03 -16.46
N GLU A 118 -2.14 13.48 -15.22
CA GLU A 118 -3.49 13.46 -14.65
C GLU A 118 -4.47 14.34 -15.44
N THR A 119 -4.00 15.41 -16.06
CA THR A 119 -4.83 16.27 -16.92
C THR A 119 -5.27 15.51 -18.16
N ALA A 120 -4.36 14.80 -18.82
CA ALA A 120 -4.70 13.97 -19.98
C ALA A 120 -5.71 12.87 -19.63
N TYR A 121 -5.59 12.26 -18.46
CA TYR A 121 -6.57 11.29 -17.96
C TYR A 121 -7.94 11.95 -17.73
N ASN A 122 -7.99 13.10 -17.04
CA ASN A 122 -9.23 13.80 -16.74
C ASN A 122 -9.96 14.26 -17.99
N ASP A 123 -9.22 14.67 -19.03
CA ASP A 123 -9.74 15.06 -20.34
C ASP A 123 -10.22 13.87 -21.19
N GLY A 124 -10.08 12.64 -20.70
CA GLY A 124 -10.48 11.43 -21.42
C GLY A 124 -9.55 11.01 -22.55
N ARG A 125 -8.29 11.51 -22.57
CA ARG A 125 -7.27 11.16 -23.57
C ARG A 125 -6.51 9.88 -23.25
N ALA A 126 -6.76 9.30 -22.06
CA ALA A 126 -6.21 8.01 -21.65
C ALA A 126 -7.23 7.22 -20.81
N ASP A 127 -7.13 5.91 -20.88
CA ASP A 127 -7.99 4.98 -20.16
C ASP A 127 -7.58 4.85 -18.70
N VAL A 128 -6.27 4.86 -18.45
CA VAL A 128 -5.68 4.66 -17.13
C VAL A 128 -4.63 5.73 -16.84
N TYR A 129 -4.70 6.29 -15.65
CA TYR A 129 -3.63 7.10 -15.06
C TYR A 129 -2.81 6.22 -14.10
N LEU A 130 -1.50 6.29 -14.21
CA LEU A 130 -0.55 5.69 -13.28
C LEU A 130 0.44 6.73 -12.80
N SER A 131 0.63 6.84 -11.47
CA SER A 131 1.76 7.61 -10.93
C SER A 131 3.09 6.92 -11.16
N GLN A 132 3.09 5.57 -11.25
CA GLN A 132 4.26 4.74 -11.51
C GLN A 132 3.86 3.33 -11.99
N GLY A 133 4.84 2.60 -12.51
CA GLY A 133 4.68 1.20 -12.91
C GLY A 133 4.01 1.01 -14.25
N THR A 134 3.52 -0.20 -14.50
CA THR A 134 2.85 -0.60 -15.74
C THR A 134 1.59 -1.39 -15.44
N VAL A 135 0.56 -1.26 -16.28
CA VAL A 135 -0.69 -1.99 -16.12
C VAL A 135 -1.00 -2.80 -17.38
N THR A 136 -1.53 -3.99 -17.17
CA THR A 136 -2.08 -4.84 -18.21
C THR A 136 -3.54 -5.17 -17.87
N ARG A 137 -4.32 -5.48 -18.92
CA ARG A 137 -5.70 -5.91 -18.78
C ARG A 137 -5.86 -7.34 -19.28
N ASN A 138 -6.58 -8.13 -18.50
CA ASN A 138 -7.08 -9.43 -18.92
C ASN A 138 -8.59 -9.45 -18.62
N GLU A 139 -9.42 -9.42 -19.67
CA GLU A 139 -10.87 -9.29 -19.59
C GLU A 139 -11.32 -8.10 -18.72
N GLN A 140 -11.89 -8.35 -17.55
CA GLN A 140 -12.33 -7.34 -16.56
C GLN A 140 -11.40 -7.27 -15.35
N THR A 141 -10.14 -7.67 -15.51
CA THR A 141 -9.12 -7.60 -14.44
C THR A 141 -7.97 -6.72 -14.91
N LEU A 142 -7.59 -5.77 -14.05
CA LEU A 142 -6.36 -5.01 -14.20
C LEU A 142 -5.25 -5.65 -13.36
N SER A 143 -4.08 -5.80 -13.97
CA SER A 143 -2.87 -6.26 -13.30
C SER A 143 -1.85 -5.12 -13.35
N TRP A 144 -1.56 -4.51 -12.20
CA TRP A 144 -0.66 -3.38 -12.10
C TRP A 144 0.66 -3.81 -11.45
N ASP A 145 1.73 -3.82 -12.23
CA ASP A 145 3.09 -3.89 -11.69
C ASP A 145 3.48 -2.50 -11.17
N VAL A 146 3.41 -2.33 -9.88
CA VAL A 146 3.67 -1.07 -9.19
C VAL A 146 5.17 -0.82 -9.09
N GLY A 147 5.97 -1.89 -8.98
CA GLY A 147 7.38 -1.83 -8.65
C GLY A 147 7.61 -1.48 -7.16
N ASN A 148 8.63 -0.70 -6.88
CA ASN A 148 8.94 -0.27 -5.51
C ASN A 148 8.09 0.93 -5.11
N ILE A 149 7.56 0.89 -3.88
CA ILE A 149 6.84 2.01 -3.27
C ILE A 149 7.72 2.61 -2.19
N ASN A 150 8.07 3.89 -2.34
CA ASN A 150 8.83 4.61 -1.34
C ASN A 150 7.93 5.14 -0.22
N GLU A 151 8.49 5.22 0.99
CA GLU A 151 7.79 5.80 2.12
C GLU A 151 7.38 7.25 1.83
N GLY A 152 6.18 7.63 2.21
CA GLY A 152 5.62 8.97 1.98
C GLY A 152 5.23 9.29 0.54
N THR A 153 5.48 8.37 -0.42
CA THR A 153 5.10 8.56 -1.82
C THR A 153 4.09 7.51 -2.25
N PRO A 154 2.79 7.82 -2.21
CA PRO A 154 1.77 6.85 -2.58
C PRO A 154 1.80 6.56 -4.07
N ALA A 155 1.74 5.28 -4.42
CA ALA A 155 1.47 4.86 -5.78
C ALA A 155 -0.04 4.93 -6.07
N VAL A 156 -0.42 5.51 -7.20
CA VAL A 156 -1.82 5.78 -7.56
C VAL A 156 -2.12 5.24 -8.95
N MET A 157 -3.19 4.47 -9.05
CA MET A 157 -3.83 4.08 -10.31
C MET A 157 -5.25 4.64 -10.34
N LYS A 158 -5.67 5.24 -11.47
CA LYS A 158 -7.03 5.71 -11.71
C LYS A 158 -7.53 5.15 -13.03
N TYR A 159 -8.75 4.67 -13.05
CA TYR A 159 -9.44 4.22 -14.25
C TYR A 159 -10.95 4.46 -14.12
N ARG A 160 -11.67 4.34 -15.22
CA ARG A 160 -13.12 4.54 -15.24
C ARG A 160 -13.85 3.23 -15.45
N VAL A 161 -14.96 3.08 -14.75
CA VAL A 161 -15.88 1.96 -14.90
C VAL A 161 -17.29 2.47 -15.18
N THR A 162 -18.10 1.66 -15.84
CA THR A 162 -19.52 1.92 -16.06
C THR A 162 -20.34 0.84 -15.37
N LEU A 163 -21.39 1.25 -14.65
CA LEU A 163 -22.39 0.31 -14.14
C LEU A 163 -23.11 -0.38 -15.32
N ARG A 164 -23.30 -1.67 -15.20
CA ARG A 164 -24.06 -2.46 -16.19
C ARG A 164 -25.52 -2.02 -16.25
N GLY A 165 -26.15 -2.18 -17.40
CA GLY A 165 -27.52 -1.71 -17.63
C GLY A 165 -28.62 -2.46 -16.88
N ASP A 166 -28.30 -3.61 -16.31
CA ASP A 166 -29.22 -4.49 -15.56
C ASP A 166 -29.25 -4.21 -14.05
N VAL A 167 -28.47 -3.21 -13.57
CA VAL A 167 -28.44 -2.84 -12.15
C VAL A 167 -29.67 -2.00 -11.75
N GLY A 168 -30.24 -2.27 -10.60
CA GLY A 168 -31.42 -1.58 -10.05
C GLY A 168 -31.10 -0.20 -9.51
N LYS A 169 -32.02 0.74 -9.71
CA LYS A 169 -31.92 2.11 -9.15
C LYS A 169 -32.09 2.10 -7.64
N GLY A 170 -31.35 2.98 -6.95
CA GLY A 170 -31.38 3.10 -5.49
C GLY A 170 -30.64 2.00 -4.76
N GLN A 171 -29.97 1.10 -5.48
CA GLN A 171 -29.15 0.01 -4.91
C GLN A 171 -27.68 0.40 -4.94
N THR A 172 -26.92 -0.19 -4.03
CA THR A 172 -25.48 -0.01 -3.91
C THR A 172 -24.77 -1.29 -4.36
N TYR A 173 -23.77 -1.13 -5.21
CA TYR A 173 -23.06 -2.24 -5.83
C TYR A 173 -21.56 -2.11 -5.60
N PRO A 174 -20.83 -3.22 -5.33
CA PRO A 174 -19.38 -3.21 -5.30
C PRO A 174 -18.84 -2.92 -6.70
N THR A 175 -17.77 -2.14 -6.82
CA THR A 175 -17.10 -1.90 -8.11
C THR A 175 -16.08 -2.98 -8.43
N ASN A 176 -15.49 -3.61 -7.41
CA ASN A 176 -14.44 -4.61 -7.54
C ASN A 176 -14.83 -5.89 -6.79
N LYS A 177 -14.25 -7.01 -7.16
CA LYS A 177 -14.08 -8.18 -6.30
C LYS A 177 -12.93 -7.89 -5.34
N THR A 178 -12.37 -8.89 -4.68
CA THR A 178 -11.21 -8.69 -3.83
C THR A 178 -10.03 -8.21 -4.65
N THR A 179 -9.57 -6.99 -4.39
CA THR A 179 -8.38 -6.41 -4.97
C THR A 179 -7.21 -6.68 -4.03
N THR A 180 -6.17 -7.32 -4.53
CA THR A 180 -5.06 -7.83 -3.73
C THR A 180 -3.76 -7.16 -4.14
N PHE A 181 -3.01 -6.66 -3.16
CA PHE A 181 -1.65 -6.16 -3.29
C PHE A 181 -0.66 -7.17 -2.73
N THR A 182 0.25 -7.65 -3.57
CA THR A 182 1.36 -8.54 -3.17
C THR A 182 2.66 -7.76 -3.33
N TYR A 183 3.53 -7.85 -2.35
CA TYR A 183 4.81 -7.15 -2.34
C TYR A 183 5.85 -7.92 -1.53
N THR A 184 7.10 -7.50 -1.65
CA THR A 184 8.20 -7.96 -0.80
C THR A 184 8.47 -6.86 0.24
N ASP A 185 8.49 -7.22 1.50
CA ASP A 185 8.77 -6.30 2.59
C ASP A 185 10.28 -6.00 2.72
N TYR A 186 10.66 -5.23 3.76
CA TYR A 186 12.06 -4.89 4.02
C TYR A 186 12.91 -6.10 4.44
N GLN A 187 12.30 -7.20 4.90
CA GLN A 187 12.97 -8.46 5.25
C GLN A 187 13.12 -9.39 4.04
N ASP A 188 12.67 -8.97 2.86
CA ASP A 188 12.55 -9.74 1.63
C ASP A 188 11.54 -10.91 1.76
N GLU A 189 10.58 -10.78 2.68
CA GLU A 189 9.48 -11.71 2.81
C GLU A 189 8.30 -11.27 1.94
N SER A 190 7.63 -12.25 1.34
CA SER A 190 6.42 -11.97 0.56
C SER A 190 5.25 -11.67 1.48
N ALA A 191 4.60 -10.55 1.25
CA ALA A 191 3.43 -10.11 1.98
C ALA A 191 2.27 -9.80 1.04
N THR A 192 1.04 -9.97 1.54
CA THR A 192 -0.18 -9.73 0.77
C THR A 192 -1.16 -8.92 1.61
N LYS A 193 -1.79 -7.93 0.98
CA LYS A 193 -2.87 -7.13 1.59
C LYS A 193 -4.02 -6.95 0.62
N ASP A 194 -5.24 -7.03 1.13
CA ASP A 194 -6.45 -6.72 0.38
C ASP A 194 -6.85 -5.26 0.59
N PHE A 195 -7.36 -4.65 -0.49
CA PHE A 195 -7.96 -3.33 -0.42
C PHE A 195 -9.43 -3.42 0.01
N PRO A 196 -9.95 -2.37 0.68
CA PRO A 196 -11.39 -2.23 0.87
C PRO A 196 -12.11 -2.24 -0.49
N ILE A 197 -13.25 -2.92 -0.57
CA ILE A 197 -14.04 -2.98 -1.80
C ILE A 197 -14.86 -1.70 -1.94
N PRO A 198 -14.60 -0.84 -2.96
CA PRO A 198 -15.38 0.36 -3.18
C PRO A 198 -16.79 0.02 -3.62
N GLN A 199 -17.73 0.93 -3.31
CA GLN A 199 -19.13 0.77 -3.66
C GLN A 199 -19.65 2.00 -4.39
N VAL A 200 -20.59 1.79 -5.30
CA VAL A 200 -21.29 2.83 -6.04
C VAL A 200 -22.80 2.66 -5.94
N THR A 201 -23.50 3.75 -5.72
CA THR A 201 -24.97 3.76 -5.68
C THR A 201 -25.51 4.36 -6.97
N LEU A 202 -26.38 3.61 -7.65
CA LEU A 202 -27.10 4.14 -8.81
C LEU A 202 -28.26 5.03 -8.35
N ASN A 203 -28.05 6.34 -8.37
CA ASN A 203 -29.10 7.29 -8.07
C ASN A 203 -30.16 7.28 -9.18
N GLY A 204 -31.41 7.04 -8.79
CA GLY A 204 -32.53 7.07 -9.71
C GLY A 204 -32.82 8.51 -10.16
N GLY A 205 -32.73 8.79 -11.46
CA GLY A 205 -33.30 9.99 -12.07
C GLY A 205 -34.77 9.77 -12.42
N THR A 206 -35.64 10.74 -12.15
CA THR A 206 -37.02 10.73 -12.64
C THR A 206 -37.06 11.53 -13.92
N ILE A 207 -37.38 10.87 -15.03
CA ILE A 207 -37.67 11.56 -16.29
C ILE A 207 -39.17 11.83 -16.32
N ARG A 208 -39.56 13.09 -16.29
CA ARG A 208 -40.93 13.49 -16.55
C ARG A 208 -41.03 13.92 -18.00
N LYS A 209 -41.79 13.18 -18.79
CA LYS A 209 -42.15 13.57 -20.15
C LYS A 209 -43.45 14.33 -20.11
N HIS A 210 -43.43 15.54 -20.65
CA HIS A 210 -44.64 16.34 -20.85
C HIS A 210 -44.97 16.29 -22.33
N PHE A 211 -46.17 15.85 -22.64
CA PHE A 211 -46.71 15.87 -24.01
C PHE A 211 -47.70 17.01 -24.11
N TYR A 212 -47.51 17.83 -25.06
CA TYR A 212 -48.40 18.92 -25.35
C TYR A 212 -49.06 18.66 -26.70
N LEU A 213 -50.38 18.91 -26.80
CA LEU A 213 -51.01 19.09 -28.08
C LEU A 213 -50.49 20.42 -28.64
N VAL A 214 -50.19 20.41 -29.92
CA VAL A 214 -49.75 21.63 -30.64
C VAL A 214 -50.76 22.02 -31.67
N ASN A 215 -50.92 23.31 -31.91
CA ASN A 215 -51.70 23.82 -33.04
C ASN A 215 -50.94 23.62 -34.37
N ASP A 216 -51.56 24.00 -35.50
CA ASP A 216 -50.96 23.86 -36.83
C ASP A 216 -49.68 24.70 -37.03
N GLN A 217 -49.37 25.60 -36.09
CA GLN A 217 -48.15 26.39 -36.06
C GLN A 217 -47.08 25.81 -35.11
N GLY A 218 -47.32 24.62 -34.51
CA GLY A 218 -46.37 23.95 -33.60
C GLY A 218 -46.32 24.52 -32.18
N GLN A 219 -47.27 25.39 -31.80
CA GLN A 219 -47.31 25.96 -30.45
C GLN A 219 -48.12 25.05 -29.50
N PRO A 220 -47.66 24.87 -28.24
CA PRO A 220 -48.40 24.11 -27.26
C PRO A 220 -49.80 24.72 -27.02
N ILE A 221 -50.82 23.86 -27.01
CA ILE A 221 -52.18 24.22 -26.59
C ILE A 221 -52.51 23.52 -25.27
N ASN A 222 -53.17 24.21 -24.38
CA ASN A 222 -53.67 23.61 -23.17
C ASN A 222 -54.95 22.76 -23.46
N ARG A 223 -55.47 22.11 -22.40
CA ARG A 223 -56.63 21.23 -22.50
C ARG A 223 -57.88 21.96 -23.07
N ASP A 224 -57.95 23.28 -22.98
CA ASP A 224 -59.06 24.12 -23.41
C ASP A 224 -58.81 24.74 -24.79
N GLY A 225 -57.71 24.37 -25.48
CA GLY A 225 -57.37 24.88 -26.80
C GLY A 225 -56.83 26.31 -26.82
N VAL A 226 -56.48 26.87 -25.67
CA VAL A 226 -55.91 28.22 -25.55
C VAL A 226 -54.39 28.10 -25.38
N VAL A 227 -53.62 28.90 -26.14
CA VAL A 227 -52.16 28.96 -26.09
C VAL A 227 -51.67 29.68 -24.85
#